data_840f4eca0ae4bcd94c168663aa03d55a
#
_entry.id   840f4eca0ae4bcd94c168663aa03d55a
#
_cell.length_a   1.000
_cell.length_b   1.000
_cell.length_c   1.000
_cell.angle_alpha   90.00
_cell.angle_beta   90.00
_cell.angle_gamma   90.00
#
_symmetry.space_group_name_H-M   'P 1'
#
loop_
_entity.id
_entity.type
_entity.pdbx_description
1 polymer ?
#
loop_
_entity_poly.entity_id
_entity_poly.type
_entity_poly.pdbx_seq_one_letter_code
_entity_poly.pdbx_strand_id
1 'polypeptide(L)'
;LYSYQILKMKQYTFLSFLLFSSFYSEAQKTYEPLKISDDLISIDGVINQEEWEKALKIDFNYETQPGYNTKPIVETSGYILYSDYHIYLRFDAKTRETVRASVRKRDDFGIFNDDIIGIVIDTYGDGRNNLFIGSNPYGSQMDVRVLNSIMEESRYEISFDLEYESSGSINGNSYQIEMRIPFSSLPFPNGKNQKWK
;
A
#
# COMPACT_ATOMS: atom_id res chain seq x y z
N LEU A 1 -30.53 -29.84 -44.42
CA LEU A 1 -30.94 -28.45 -44.09
C LEU A 1 -30.86 -28.17 -42.58
N TYR A 2 -31.25 -29.12 -41.72
CA TYR A 2 -31.20 -28.96 -40.25
C TYR A 2 -29.78 -28.90 -39.67
N SER A 3 -28.83 -29.63 -40.23
CA SER A 3 -27.44 -29.66 -39.76
C SER A 3 -26.70 -28.35 -40.04
N TYR A 4 -27.04 -27.64 -41.11
CA TYR A 4 -26.43 -26.38 -41.49
C TYR A 4 -26.88 -25.20 -40.59
N GLN A 5 -28.14 -25.23 -40.14
CA GLN A 5 -28.67 -24.24 -39.21
C GLN A 5 -28.05 -24.36 -37.80
N ILE A 6 -27.80 -25.56 -37.31
CA ILE A 6 -27.20 -25.85 -36.01
C ILE A 6 -25.72 -25.40 -36.01
N LEU A 7 -25.00 -25.58 -37.13
CA LEU A 7 -23.60 -25.16 -37.25
C LEU A 7 -23.47 -23.63 -37.26
N LYS A 8 -24.39 -22.90 -37.93
CA LYS A 8 -24.40 -21.42 -37.90
C LYS A 8 -24.73 -20.87 -36.51
N MET A 9 -25.70 -21.44 -35.81
CA MET A 9 -26.04 -21.04 -34.45
C MET A 9 -24.88 -21.24 -33.48
N LYS A 10 -24.10 -22.33 -33.59
CA LYS A 10 -22.91 -22.55 -32.77
C LYS A 10 -21.79 -21.55 -33.04
N GLN A 11 -21.64 -21.12 -34.30
CA GLN A 11 -20.63 -20.09 -34.64
C GLN A 11 -20.98 -18.71 -34.07
N TYR A 12 -22.23 -18.29 -34.07
CA TYR A 12 -22.63 -16.99 -33.51
C TYR A 12 -22.58 -16.95 -31.97
N THR A 13 -22.92 -18.07 -31.31
CA THR A 13 -22.81 -18.18 -29.84
C THR A 13 -21.35 -18.18 -29.38
N PHE A 14 -20.46 -18.80 -30.15
CA PHE A 14 -19.03 -18.79 -29.83
C PHE A 14 -18.38 -17.41 -30.05
N LEU A 15 -18.77 -16.71 -31.13
CA LEU A 15 -18.28 -15.38 -31.44
C LEU A 15 -18.81 -14.33 -30.45
N SER A 16 -20.06 -14.45 -29.97
CA SER A 16 -20.60 -13.55 -28.94
C SER A 16 -19.94 -13.79 -27.57
N PHE A 17 -19.55 -15.01 -27.25
CA PHE A 17 -18.82 -15.32 -26.01
C PHE A 17 -17.38 -14.75 -26.02
N LEU A 18 -16.72 -14.76 -27.18
CA LEU A 18 -15.39 -14.16 -27.37
C LEU A 18 -15.43 -12.63 -27.29
N LEU A 19 -16.51 -12.00 -27.72
CA LEU A 19 -16.67 -10.53 -27.63
C LEU A 19 -16.99 -10.06 -26.20
N PHE A 20 -17.62 -10.91 -25.38
CA PHE A 20 -17.92 -10.58 -23.98
C PHE A 20 -16.75 -10.75 -23.01
N SER A 21 -15.76 -11.57 -23.36
CA SER A 21 -14.57 -11.79 -22.54
C SER A 21 -13.52 -10.65 -22.62
N SER A 22 -13.71 -9.68 -23.52
CA SER A 22 -12.74 -8.62 -23.76
C SER A 22 -12.95 -7.37 -22.90
N PHE A 23 -13.95 -7.32 -22.03
CA PHE A 23 -14.32 -6.10 -21.30
C PHE A 23 -13.96 -6.04 -19.81
N TYR A 24 -13.28 -7.07 -19.28
CA TYR A 24 -12.79 -7.02 -17.90
C TYR A 24 -11.26 -6.89 -17.86
N SER A 25 -10.73 -5.82 -18.45
CA SER A 25 -9.43 -5.31 -18.08
C SER A 25 -9.66 -4.15 -17.12
N GLU A 26 -9.68 -4.42 -15.82
CA GLU A 26 -9.49 -3.36 -14.85
C GLU A 26 -8.09 -2.80 -15.10
N ALA A 27 -8.04 -1.58 -15.64
CA ALA A 27 -6.80 -0.88 -15.82
C ALA A 27 -6.18 -0.63 -14.45
N GLN A 28 -5.06 -1.29 -14.16
CA GLN A 28 -4.32 -1.07 -12.94
C GLN A 28 -3.98 0.42 -12.82
N LYS A 29 -4.42 1.07 -11.75
CA LYS A 29 -4.18 2.49 -11.54
C LYS A 29 -2.69 2.72 -11.31
N THR A 30 -2.07 3.58 -12.14
CA THR A 30 -0.67 3.96 -12.01
C THR A 30 -0.58 5.28 -11.24
N TYR A 31 0.31 5.34 -10.29
CA TYR A 31 0.61 6.52 -9.50
C TYR A 31 2.06 6.96 -9.78
N GLU A 32 2.25 8.26 -9.96
CA GLU A 32 3.56 8.86 -10.22
C GLU A 32 3.84 9.94 -9.18
N PRO A 33 4.51 9.61 -8.07
CA PRO A 33 4.89 10.58 -7.04
C PRO A 33 5.85 11.63 -7.59
N LEU A 34 5.82 12.83 -7.01
CA LEU A 34 6.75 13.89 -7.37
C LEU A 34 8.11 13.67 -6.71
N LYS A 35 9.18 13.96 -7.45
CA LYS A 35 10.54 14.02 -6.93
C LYS A 35 10.81 15.35 -6.24
N ILE A 36 11.42 15.31 -5.07
CA ILE A 36 11.79 16.49 -4.25
C ILE A 36 13.27 16.45 -3.88
N SER A 37 13.76 17.54 -3.27
CA SER A 37 15.05 17.56 -2.57
C SER A 37 14.98 16.72 -1.30
N ASP A 38 16.07 16.04 -0.97
CA ASP A 38 16.12 15.08 0.16
C ASP A 38 15.92 15.77 1.54
N ASP A 39 16.30 17.02 1.67
CA ASP A 39 16.24 17.77 2.93
C ASP A 39 14.89 18.48 3.19
N LEU A 40 13.90 18.25 2.33
CA LEU A 40 12.64 19.02 2.38
C LEU A 40 11.67 18.50 3.44
N ILE A 41 11.72 17.22 3.80
CA ILE A 41 10.77 16.58 4.70
C ILE A 41 11.45 16.20 6.01
N SER A 42 10.90 16.66 7.13
CA SER A 42 11.29 16.23 8.49
C SER A 42 10.37 15.10 8.96
N ILE A 43 10.93 14.10 9.62
CA ILE A 43 10.17 12.97 10.20
C ILE A 43 10.10 13.19 11.72
N ASP A 44 9.30 14.13 12.15
CA ASP A 44 9.21 14.55 13.58
C ASP A 44 7.81 14.32 14.19
N GLY A 45 6.83 13.94 13.37
CA GLY A 45 5.44 13.73 13.78
C GLY A 45 4.63 15.04 13.85
N VAL A 46 5.21 16.16 13.42
CA VAL A 46 4.55 17.46 13.32
C VAL A 46 4.32 17.80 11.86
N ILE A 47 3.10 17.55 11.39
CA ILE A 47 2.79 17.73 9.98
C ILE A 47 2.85 19.20 9.59
N ASN A 48 3.85 19.55 8.82
CA ASN A 48 3.93 20.83 8.12
C ASN A 48 3.29 20.69 6.73
N GLN A 49 2.18 21.39 6.51
CA GLN A 49 1.44 21.30 5.25
C GLN A 49 2.27 21.74 4.03
N GLU A 50 3.19 22.68 4.19
CA GLU A 50 4.04 23.17 3.10
C GLU A 50 5.00 22.08 2.59
N GLU A 51 5.50 21.23 3.49
CA GLU A 51 6.37 20.11 3.13
C GLU A 51 5.66 19.09 2.23
N TRP A 52 4.35 18.90 2.43
CA TRP A 52 3.54 17.88 1.76
C TRP A 52 2.61 18.45 0.67
N GLU A 53 2.68 19.76 0.37
CA GLU A 53 1.76 20.41 -0.58
C GLU A 53 1.74 19.74 -1.95
N LYS A 54 2.89 19.26 -2.41
CA LYS A 54 3.05 18.64 -3.75
C LYS A 54 2.96 17.11 -3.71
N ALA A 55 2.65 16.54 -2.58
CA ALA A 55 2.59 15.08 -2.46
C ALA A 55 1.44 14.49 -3.26
N LEU A 56 1.69 13.34 -3.88
CA LEU A 56 0.65 12.54 -4.48
C LEU A 56 -0.27 12.00 -3.37
N LYS A 57 -1.51 12.44 -3.36
CA LYS A 57 -2.52 11.98 -2.42
C LYS A 57 -3.24 10.74 -2.94
N ILE A 58 -3.41 9.76 -2.06
CA ILE A 58 -4.17 8.54 -2.30
C ILE A 58 -5.19 8.39 -1.17
N ASP A 59 -6.48 8.38 -1.51
CA ASP A 59 -7.54 8.10 -0.54
C ASP A 59 -7.79 6.59 -0.46
N PHE A 60 -7.92 6.05 0.75
CA PHE A 60 -8.22 4.66 0.99
C PHE A 60 -9.73 4.46 0.86
N ASN A 61 -10.15 3.96 -0.29
CA ASN A 61 -11.56 3.93 -0.70
C ASN A 61 -12.28 2.62 -0.38
N TYR A 62 -11.56 1.62 0.12
CA TYR A 62 -12.10 0.28 0.34
C TYR A 62 -11.76 -0.24 1.72
N GLU A 63 -12.79 -0.76 2.39
CA GLU A 63 -12.67 -1.56 3.61
C GLU A 63 -12.78 -3.03 3.22
N THR A 64 -11.73 -3.81 3.52
CA THR A 64 -11.67 -5.23 3.17
C THR A 64 -12.11 -6.14 4.31
N GLN A 65 -11.97 -5.68 5.56
CA GLN A 65 -12.39 -6.39 6.78
C GLN A 65 -12.89 -5.38 7.83
N PRO A 66 -14.02 -5.65 8.49
CA PRO A 66 -14.94 -6.78 8.34
C PRO A 66 -15.79 -6.73 7.05
N GLY A 67 -15.74 -5.61 6.30
CA GLY A 67 -16.39 -5.48 5.01
C GLY A 67 -15.67 -6.28 3.92
N TYR A 68 -16.32 -6.45 2.78
CA TYR A 68 -15.72 -7.05 1.59
C TYR A 68 -15.75 -6.02 0.46
N ASN A 69 -14.66 -5.26 0.31
CA ASN A 69 -14.56 -4.13 -0.63
C ASN A 69 -15.69 -3.11 -0.49
N THR A 70 -16.09 -2.82 0.73
CA THR A 70 -17.12 -1.82 1.03
C THR A 70 -16.50 -0.42 1.17
N LYS A 71 -17.35 0.60 1.16
CA LYS A 71 -16.89 1.96 1.45
C LYS A 71 -16.41 2.03 2.90
N PRO A 72 -15.22 2.60 3.17
CA PRO A 72 -14.73 2.76 4.53
C PRO A 72 -15.64 3.69 5.34
N ILE A 73 -15.72 3.40 6.63
CA ILE A 73 -16.55 4.17 7.55
C ILE A 73 -15.81 5.42 8.05
N VAL A 74 -14.48 5.36 8.08
CA VAL A 74 -13.59 6.45 8.46
C VAL A 74 -12.71 6.84 7.30
N GLU A 75 -12.31 8.10 7.26
CA GLU A 75 -11.44 8.62 6.21
C GLU A 75 -9.99 8.32 6.54
N THR A 76 -9.27 7.82 5.55
CA THR A 76 -7.83 7.61 5.60
C THR A 76 -7.22 8.02 4.28
N SER A 77 -6.14 8.79 4.33
CA SER A 77 -5.40 9.24 3.15
C SER A 77 -3.92 8.96 3.32
N GLY A 78 -3.26 8.58 2.24
CA GLY A 78 -1.81 8.48 2.14
C GLY A 78 -1.26 9.56 1.22
N TYR A 79 -0.04 9.97 1.46
CA TYR A 79 0.70 10.93 0.65
C TYR A 79 2.08 10.39 0.35
N ILE A 80 2.54 10.55 -0.88
CA ILE A 80 3.80 9.96 -1.35
C ILE A 80 4.63 11.03 -2.07
N LEU A 81 5.90 11.10 -1.68
CA LEU A 81 6.97 11.84 -2.36
C LEU A 81 8.20 10.95 -2.45
N TYR A 82 9.18 11.32 -3.26
CA TYR A 82 10.48 10.66 -3.26
C TYR A 82 11.61 11.64 -3.57
N SER A 83 12.84 11.28 -3.16
CA SER A 83 14.07 11.99 -3.51
C SER A 83 15.00 11.08 -4.33
N ASP A 84 16.28 11.40 -4.41
CA ASP A 84 17.29 10.50 -4.98
C ASP A 84 17.62 9.32 -4.07
N TYR A 85 17.31 9.44 -2.77
CA TYR A 85 17.74 8.48 -1.75
C TYR A 85 16.60 7.83 -0.97
N HIS A 86 15.41 8.47 -0.92
CA HIS A 86 14.33 8.07 -0.02
C HIS A 86 12.95 8.10 -0.68
N ILE A 87 12.06 7.26 -0.16
CA ILE A 87 10.60 7.43 -0.27
C ILE A 87 10.12 8.09 1.01
N TYR A 88 9.23 9.06 0.86
CA TYR A 88 8.55 9.73 1.95
C TYR A 88 7.06 9.39 1.90
N LEU A 89 6.54 8.97 3.03
CA LEU A 89 5.14 8.63 3.21
C LEU A 89 4.57 9.45 4.36
N ARG A 90 3.36 9.94 4.17
CA ARG A 90 2.54 10.51 5.23
C ARG A 90 1.18 9.83 5.18
N PHE A 91 0.60 9.61 6.35
CA PHE A 91 -0.74 9.10 6.50
C PHE A 91 -1.54 10.00 7.43
N ASP A 92 -2.76 10.32 7.01
CA ASP A 92 -3.78 10.97 7.84
C ASP A 92 -4.92 9.97 8.01
N ALA A 93 -5.20 9.57 9.25
CA ALA A 93 -6.22 8.58 9.56
C ALA A 93 -7.16 9.05 10.67
N LYS A 94 -8.43 8.65 10.55
CA LYS A 94 -9.45 8.84 11.59
C LYS A 94 -9.86 7.50 12.15
N THR A 95 -10.30 7.50 13.40
CA THR A 95 -10.90 6.34 14.06
C THR A 95 -12.31 6.69 14.53
N ARG A 96 -13.15 5.68 14.76
CA ARG A 96 -14.48 5.87 15.34
C ARG A 96 -14.43 6.14 16.85
N GLU A 97 -13.45 5.53 17.48
CA GLU A 97 -13.25 5.54 18.92
C GLU A 97 -11.93 6.24 19.25
N THR A 98 -11.46 6.08 20.46
CA THR A 98 -10.14 6.55 20.87
C THR A 98 -9.06 5.81 20.09
N VAL A 99 -8.05 6.55 19.58
CA VAL A 99 -6.88 5.98 18.93
C VAL A 99 -6.19 4.99 19.87
N ARG A 100 -5.98 3.77 19.38
CA ARG A 100 -5.28 2.73 20.13
C ARG A 100 -3.82 2.72 19.72
N ALA A 101 -2.94 3.06 20.63
CA ALA A 101 -1.52 3.05 20.41
C ALA A 101 -0.74 2.83 21.69
N SER A 102 0.36 2.11 21.60
CA SER A 102 1.31 1.90 22.69
C SER A 102 2.73 2.10 22.17
N VAL A 103 3.61 2.64 22.99
CA VAL A 103 5.04 2.68 22.65
C VAL A 103 5.57 1.25 22.71
N ARG A 104 6.09 0.76 21.61
CA ARG A 104 6.56 -0.61 21.45
C ARG A 104 7.99 -0.65 20.95
N LYS A 105 8.66 -1.75 21.23
CA LYS A 105 9.90 -2.07 20.54
C LYS A 105 9.60 -2.36 19.07
N ARG A 106 10.59 -2.16 18.22
CA ARG A 106 10.52 -2.58 16.82
C ARG A 106 10.16 -4.05 16.75
N ASP A 107 9.31 -4.41 15.78
CA ASP A 107 8.86 -5.76 15.46
C ASP A 107 8.16 -6.52 16.62
N ASP A 108 7.62 -5.75 17.56
CA ASP A 108 6.75 -6.31 18.60
C ASP A 108 5.36 -6.60 18.01
N PHE A 109 4.99 -7.89 17.93
CA PHE A 109 3.68 -8.33 17.44
C PHE A 109 2.47 -7.72 18.16
N GLY A 110 2.67 -7.21 19.37
CA GLY A 110 1.64 -6.47 20.08
C GLY A 110 1.13 -5.26 19.31
N ILE A 111 1.89 -4.76 18.31
CA ILE A 111 1.50 -3.63 17.47
C ILE A 111 0.21 -3.88 16.67
N PHE A 112 -0.13 -5.14 16.37
CA PHE A 112 -1.39 -5.49 15.72
C PHE A 112 -2.64 -5.32 16.60
N ASN A 113 -2.47 -5.01 17.89
CA ASN A 113 -3.56 -4.57 18.77
C ASN A 113 -3.73 -3.04 18.75
N ASP A 114 -2.81 -2.31 18.18
CA ASP A 114 -2.84 -0.86 18.00
C ASP A 114 -3.51 -0.51 16.66
N ASP A 115 -3.82 0.76 16.46
CA ASP A 115 -4.09 1.29 15.13
C ASP A 115 -2.76 1.35 14.38
N ILE A 116 -2.63 0.58 13.33
CA ILE A 116 -1.41 0.50 12.51
C ILE A 116 -1.72 0.91 11.07
N ILE A 117 -0.80 1.61 10.45
CA ILE A 117 -0.90 1.99 9.05
C ILE A 117 0.46 1.83 8.35
N GLY A 118 0.43 1.55 7.07
CA GLY A 118 1.65 1.38 6.28
C GLY A 118 1.35 1.06 4.83
N ILE A 119 2.37 0.59 4.14
CA ILE A 119 2.29 0.14 2.76
C ILE A 119 2.65 -1.34 2.65
N VAL A 120 2.07 -1.98 1.66
CA VAL A 120 2.57 -3.25 1.13
C VAL A 120 3.14 -2.95 -0.25
N ILE A 121 4.40 -3.27 -0.49
CA ILE A 121 5.10 -2.93 -1.70
C ILE A 121 5.79 -4.16 -2.30
N ASP A 122 5.58 -4.38 -3.60
CA ASP A 122 6.26 -5.38 -4.41
C ASP A 122 7.28 -4.67 -5.30
N THR A 123 8.52 -4.63 -4.87
CA THR A 123 9.60 -3.92 -5.56
C THR A 123 10.13 -4.65 -6.79
N TYR A 124 9.84 -5.96 -6.93
CA TYR A 124 10.18 -6.76 -8.11
C TYR A 124 9.03 -6.84 -9.13
N GLY A 125 7.80 -6.50 -8.73
CA GLY A 125 6.60 -6.58 -9.55
C GLY A 125 6.17 -8.03 -9.88
N ASP A 126 6.68 -9.02 -9.13
CA ASP A 126 6.45 -10.45 -9.39
C ASP A 126 5.25 -11.03 -8.61
N GLY A 127 4.68 -10.28 -7.68
CA GLY A 127 3.58 -10.67 -6.82
C GLY A 127 3.93 -11.72 -5.76
N ARG A 128 5.21 -12.02 -5.57
CA ARG A 128 5.68 -13.09 -4.69
C ARG A 128 6.38 -12.59 -3.44
N ASN A 129 7.12 -11.50 -3.58
CA ASN A 129 7.92 -10.91 -2.52
C ASN A 129 7.36 -9.54 -2.16
N ASN A 130 6.42 -9.49 -1.23
CA ASN A 130 5.85 -8.24 -0.77
C ASN A 130 6.49 -7.82 0.55
N LEU A 131 6.72 -6.53 0.73
CA LEU A 131 7.22 -5.96 1.96
C LEU A 131 6.10 -5.15 2.60
N PHE A 132 5.68 -5.52 3.81
CA PHE A 132 4.87 -4.65 4.65
C PHE A 132 5.81 -3.76 5.44
N ILE A 133 5.57 -2.45 5.42
CA ILE A 133 6.32 -1.43 6.16
C ILE A 133 5.28 -0.54 6.83
N GLY A 134 5.21 -0.57 8.14
CA GLY A 134 4.16 0.10 8.89
C GLY A 134 4.62 0.70 10.22
N SER A 135 3.75 1.52 10.78
CA SER A 135 3.95 2.14 12.08
C SER A 135 2.61 2.34 12.79
N ASN A 136 2.66 2.38 14.12
CA ASN A 136 1.53 2.84 14.92
C ASN A 136 1.60 4.37 15.15
N PRO A 137 0.56 5.01 15.74
CA PRO A 137 0.52 6.45 15.95
C PRO A 137 1.62 7.04 16.83
N TYR A 138 2.40 6.24 17.54
CA TYR A 138 3.58 6.68 18.29
C TYR A 138 4.90 6.46 17.53
N GLY A 139 4.86 6.07 16.25
CA GLY A 139 6.06 5.83 15.48
C GLY A 139 6.71 4.47 15.74
N SER A 140 6.08 3.57 16.51
CA SER A 140 6.61 2.22 16.69
C SER A 140 6.51 1.43 15.38
N GLN A 141 7.60 0.80 14.98
CA GLN A 141 7.82 0.23 13.66
C GLN A 141 7.51 -1.27 13.60
N MET A 142 7.02 -1.70 12.44
CA MET A 142 6.85 -3.10 12.09
C MET A 142 7.12 -3.28 10.60
N ASP A 143 8.03 -4.17 10.26
CA ASP A 143 8.22 -4.61 8.89
C ASP A 143 8.21 -6.13 8.78
N VAL A 144 7.65 -6.61 7.69
CA VAL A 144 7.47 -8.05 7.45
C VAL A 144 7.63 -8.32 5.96
N ARG A 145 8.41 -9.33 5.60
CA ARG A 145 8.37 -9.87 4.24
C ARG A 145 7.26 -10.89 4.12
N VAL A 146 6.38 -10.67 3.17
CA VAL A 146 5.27 -11.58 2.85
C VAL A 146 5.60 -12.36 1.59
N LEU A 147 5.87 -13.63 1.75
CA LEU A 147 6.15 -14.55 0.64
C LEU A 147 4.83 -15.21 0.21
N ASN A 148 4.33 -14.83 -0.97
CA ASN A 148 3.14 -15.43 -1.55
C ASN A 148 3.53 -16.66 -2.36
N SER A 149 2.87 -17.79 -2.12
CA SER A 149 2.99 -19.00 -2.92
C SER A 149 1.65 -19.33 -3.57
N ILE A 150 1.68 -19.77 -4.83
CA ILE A 150 0.46 -20.22 -5.53
C ILE A 150 -0.09 -21.51 -4.93
N MET A 151 0.75 -22.27 -4.23
CA MET A 151 0.42 -23.61 -3.71
C MET A 151 0.37 -23.70 -2.19
N GLU A 152 0.78 -22.66 -1.48
CA GLU A 152 0.86 -22.65 -0.01
C GLU A 152 0.27 -21.35 0.53
N GLU A 153 -0.12 -21.35 1.79
CA GLU A 153 -0.47 -20.12 2.50
C GLU A 153 0.70 -19.14 2.53
N SER A 154 0.39 -17.85 2.53
CA SER A 154 1.40 -16.79 2.63
C SER A 154 2.28 -17.00 3.86
N ARG A 155 3.59 -16.94 3.67
CA ARG A 155 4.56 -17.01 4.77
C ARG A 155 4.97 -15.60 5.17
N TYR A 156 5.03 -15.36 6.45
CA TYR A 156 5.49 -14.11 7.04
C TYR A 156 6.91 -14.30 7.57
N GLU A 157 7.87 -13.64 6.94
CA GLU A 157 9.26 -13.62 7.40
C GLU A 157 9.48 -12.36 8.23
N ILE A 158 9.41 -12.52 9.53
CA ILE A 158 9.54 -11.46 10.54
C ILE A 158 10.99 -11.17 10.92
N SER A 159 11.92 -12.03 10.55
CA SER A 159 13.35 -11.80 10.72
C SER A 159 13.93 -10.88 9.63
N PHE A 160 13.12 -10.46 8.68
CA PHE A 160 13.45 -9.42 7.72
C PHE A 160 13.44 -8.09 8.45
N ASP A 161 14.51 -7.34 8.37
CA ASP A 161 14.70 -6.08 9.08
C ASP A 161 15.07 -4.98 8.06
N LEU A 162 14.26 -3.96 7.99
CA LEU A 162 14.36 -2.87 7.02
C LEU A 162 14.54 -1.54 7.77
N GLU A 163 15.68 -0.90 7.61
CA GLU A 163 15.92 0.41 8.21
C GLU A 163 15.02 1.47 7.58
N TYR A 164 14.25 2.19 8.41
CA TYR A 164 13.46 3.36 8.04
C TYR A 164 13.17 4.20 9.28
N GLU A 165 12.76 5.44 9.06
CA GLU A 165 12.34 6.35 10.12
C GLU A 165 10.83 6.47 10.11
N SER A 166 10.25 6.62 11.30
CA SER A 166 8.83 6.90 11.48
C SER A 166 8.58 7.74 12.71
N SER A 167 7.63 8.64 12.60
CA SER A 167 7.13 9.44 13.70
C SER A 167 5.64 9.68 13.53
N GLY A 168 4.92 9.91 14.62
CA GLY A 168 3.50 10.15 14.52
C GLY A 168 2.95 11.00 15.66
N SER A 169 1.74 11.45 15.48
CA SER A 169 1.01 12.27 16.45
C SER A 169 -0.48 11.88 16.49
N ILE A 170 -1.07 12.07 17.66
CA ILE A 170 -2.48 11.79 17.94
C ILE A 170 -3.20 13.10 18.26
N ASN A 171 -4.34 13.31 17.62
CA ASN A 171 -5.21 14.45 17.88
C ASN A 171 -6.67 13.98 18.00
N GLY A 172 -7.13 13.76 19.23
CA GLY A 172 -8.46 13.25 19.50
C GLY A 172 -8.66 11.85 18.94
N ASN A 173 -9.58 11.71 17.98
CA ASN A 173 -9.87 10.46 17.27
C ASN A 173 -9.20 10.39 15.88
N SER A 174 -8.16 11.16 15.67
CA SER A 174 -7.34 11.10 14.46
C SER A 174 -5.87 10.99 14.81
N TYR A 175 -5.10 10.47 13.86
CA TYR A 175 -3.66 10.40 13.98
C TYR A 175 -2.99 10.62 12.63
N GLN A 176 -1.73 11.00 12.68
CA GLN A 176 -0.88 11.21 11.52
C GLN A 176 0.43 10.47 11.74
N ILE A 177 0.98 9.93 10.66
CA ILE A 177 2.27 9.23 10.68
C ILE A 177 3.07 9.70 9.49
N GLU A 178 4.35 9.95 9.70
CA GLU A 178 5.36 10.20 8.68
C GLU A 178 6.38 9.08 8.67
N MET A 179 6.85 8.73 7.48
CA MET A 179 7.90 7.73 7.30
C MET A 179 8.90 8.19 6.23
N ARG A 180 10.17 7.87 6.43
CA ARG A 180 11.25 8.00 5.46
C ARG A 180 11.92 6.67 5.28
N ILE A 181 11.86 6.12 4.07
CA ILE A 181 12.37 4.79 3.74
C ILE A 181 13.54 4.95 2.76
N PRO A 182 14.78 4.63 3.15
CA PRO A 182 15.92 4.71 2.25
C PRO A 182 15.81 3.66 1.13
N PHE A 183 16.14 4.06 -0.11
CA PHE A 183 16.22 3.09 -1.21
C PHE A 183 17.28 2.01 -0.97
N SER A 184 18.34 2.34 -0.21
CA SER A 184 19.37 1.37 0.18
C SER A 184 18.86 0.22 1.05
N SER A 185 17.73 0.42 1.75
CA SER A 185 17.10 -0.62 2.56
C SER A 185 16.17 -1.53 1.76
N LEU A 186 15.73 -1.08 0.58
CA LEU A 186 14.76 -1.82 -0.24
C LEU A 186 15.47 -2.73 -1.25
N PRO A 187 15.12 -4.01 -1.32
CA PRO A 187 15.57 -4.87 -2.41
C PRO A 187 14.75 -4.58 -3.68
N PHE A 188 15.40 -4.20 -4.78
CA PHE A 188 14.76 -4.04 -6.08
C PHE A 188 15.76 -4.30 -7.22
N PRO A 189 15.29 -4.64 -8.45
CA PRO A 189 16.17 -4.91 -9.57
C PRO A 189 16.86 -3.64 -10.07
N ASN A 190 18.07 -3.79 -10.61
CA ASN A 190 18.78 -2.68 -11.23
C ASN A 190 18.02 -2.15 -12.46
N GLY A 191 17.86 -0.84 -12.55
CA GLY A 191 17.20 -0.18 -13.68
C GLY A 191 17.01 1.31 -13.45
N LYS A 192 16.95 2.09 -14.55
CA LYS A 192 16.73 3.55 -14.46
C LYS A 192 15.31 3.91 -14.04
N ASN A 193 14.34 3.10 -14.46
CA ASN A 193 12.93 3.31 -14.15
C ASN A 193 12.43 2.11 -13.36
N GLN A 194 11.91 2.35 -12.17
CA GLN A 194 11.32 1.34 -11.32
C GLN A 194 9.79 1.39 -11.44
N LYS A 195 9.16 0.23 -11.54
CA LYS A 195 7.71 0.07 -11.46
C LYS A 195 7.40 -0.94 -10.37
N TRP A 196 6.89 -0.45 -9.28
CA TRP A 196 6.52 -1.25 -8.12
C TRP A 196 5.01 -1.43 -8.06
N LYS A 197 4.56 -2.45 -7.37
CA LYS A 197 3.14 -2.75 -7.15
C LYS A 197 2.78 -2.63 -5.68
#